data_c30a044f0d9f9fab11ca01ddbf9b2a96
#
_entry.id   c30a044f0d9f9fab11ca01ddbf9b2a96
#
_cell.length_a   1.000
_cell.length_b   1.000
_cell.length_c   1.000
_cell.angle_alpha   90.00
_cell.angle_beta   90.00
_cell.angle_gamma   90.00
#
_symmetry.space_group_name_H-M   'P 1'
#
loop_
_entity.id
_entity.type
_entity.pdbx_description
1 polymer ?
#
loop_
_entity_poly.entity_id
_entity_poly.type
_entity_poly.pdbx_seq_one_letter_code
_entity_poly.pdbx_strand_id
1 'polypeptide(L)'
;MPRWADFAAAEPEMAREVQARFAIRKHDTLATVRKDGSPRISGIEVEFANGELYLGMMPDSRKLDDLRRDPRLAVHSPTEDPPDQAAAWRGEAKIAGRAVEAGTNRIAVDITEVVLTHLNQAGNRLVVESWHPGRGRQRLERE
;
A
#
# COMPACT_ATOMS: atom_id res chain seq x y z
N MET A 1 -10.62 2.64 13.77
CA MET A 1 -9.35 2.19 13.18
C MET A 1 -9.64 1.71 11.77
N PRO A 2 -9.19 2.44 10.71
CA PRO A 2 -9.55 2.07 9.34
C PRO A 2 -8.88 0.79 8.88
N ARG A 3 -9.72 -0.19 8.59
CA ARG A 3 -9.32 -1.45 7.97
C ARG A 3 -9.38 -1.31 6.46
N TRP A 4 -8.84 -2.27 5.74
CA TRP A 4 -9.01 -2.33 4.29
C TRP A 4 -10.48 -2.27 3.87
N ALA A 5 -11.37 -2.98 4.60
CA ALA A 5 -12.80 -2.98 4.32
C ALA A 5 -13.42 -1.58 4.43
N ASP A 6 -12.96 -0.75 5.35
CA ASP A 6 -13.47 0.62 5.51
C ASP A 6 -13.10 1.48 4.31
N PHE A 7 -11.86 1.38 3.84
CA PHE A 7 -11.42 2.05 2.62
C PHE A 7 -12.19 1.54 1.41
N ALA A 8 -12.31 0.23 1.25
CA ALA A 8 -13.00 -0.38 0.11
C ALA A 8 -14.49 0.00 0.06
N ALA A 9 -15.13 0.15 1.22
CA ALA A 9 -16.52 0.62 1.30
C ALA A 9 -16.64 2.09 0.92
N ALA A 10 -15.67 2.92 1.34
CA ALA A 10 -15.66 4.36 1.04
C ALA A 10 -15.33 4.64 -0.43
N GLU A 11 -14.38 3.91 -1.00
CA GLU A 11 -13.84 4.12 -2.35
C GLU A 11 -13.73 2.79 -3.11
N PRO A 12 -14.86 2.18 -3.51
CA PRO A 12 -14.82 0.82 -4.09
C PRO A 12 -14.04 0.72 -5.39
N GLU A 13 -14.10 1.73 -6.25
CA GLU A 13 -13.36 1.70 -7.52
C GLU A 13 -11.86 1.86 -7.30
N MET A 14 -11.47 2.82 -6.46
CA MET A 14 -10.07 3.03 -6.11
C MET A 14 -9.48 1.79 -5.43
N ALA A 15 -10.24 1.17 -4.52
CA ALA A 15 -9.81 -0.05 -3.82
C ALA A 15 -9.56 -1.20 -4.80
N ARG A 16 -10.43 -1.35 -5.81
CA ARG A 16 -10.28 -2.37 -6.85
C ARG A 16 -8.97 -2.18 -7.61
N GLU A 17 -8.69 -0.94 -8.03
CA GLU A 17 -7.47 -0.60 -8.76
C GLU A 17 -6.21 -0.78 -7.89
N VAL A 18 -6.25 -0.34 -6.64
CA VAL A 18 -5.13 -0.51 -5.70
C VAL A 18 -4.84 -2.00 -5.49
N GLN A 19 -5.85 -2.80 -5.21
CA GLN A 19 -5.67 -4.23 -5.01
C GLN A 19 -5.11 -4.91 -6.27
N ALA A 20 -5.55 -4.50 -7.46
CA ALA A 20 -5.03 -5.01 -8.73
C ALA A 20 -3.54 -4.69 -8.91
N ARG A 21 -3.07 -3.51 -8.44
CA ARG A 21 -1.65 -3.16 -8.52
C ARG A 21 -0.81 -4.08 -7.63
N PHE A 22 -1.29 -4.41 -6.44
CA PHE A 22 -0.60 -5.36 -5.55
C PHE A 22 -0.61 -6.79 -6.09
N ALA A 23 -1.53 -7.14 -6.96
CA ALA A 23 -1.65 -8.48 -7.55
C ALA A 23 -0.78 -8.72 -8.79
N ILE A 24 -0.09 -7.69 -9.30
CA ILE A 24 0.74 -7.79 -10.51
C ILE A 24 1.86 -8.82 -10.34
N ARG A 25 2.51 -8.81 -9.18
CA ARG A 25 3.55 -9.76 -8.81
C ARG A 25 3.37 -10.15 -7.35
N LYS A 26 3.98 -11.26 -6.98
CA LYS A 26 3.83 -11.83 -5.64
C LYS A 26 4.50 -10.98 -4.55
N HIS A 27 5.63 -10.34 -4.87
CA HIS A 27 6.43 -9.61 -3.88
C HIS A 27 6.24 -8.12 -4.00
N ASP A 28 6.05 -7.50 -2.86
CA ASP A 28 5.87 -6.06 -2.67
C ASP A 28 7.05 -5.53 -1.84
N THR A 29 7.11 -4.23 -1.65
CA THR A 29 8.17 -3.59 -0.86
C THR A 29 7.57 -2.94 0.38
N LEU A 30 8.11 -3.33 1.54
CA LEU A 30 7.68 -2.84 2.84
C LEU A 30 8.73 -1.91 3.43
N ALA A 31 8.32 -0.76 3.92
CA ALA A 31 9.16 0.16 4.68
C ALA A 31 8.79 0.10 6.17
N THR A 32 9.80 -0.01 7.01
CA THR A 32 9.68 0.02 8.46
C THR A 32 10.73 0.96 9.05
N VAL A 33 10.67 1.21 10.35
CA VAL A 33 11.59 2.12 11.04
C VAL A 33 12.49 1.30 11.98
N ARG A 34 13.80 1.39 11.76
CA ARG A 34 14.80 0.71 12.59
C ARG A 34 14.87 1.34 13.98
N LYS A 35 15.52 0.65 14.89
CA LYS A 35 15.72 1.10 16.27
C LYS A 35 16.38 2.48 16.35
N ASP A 36 17.28 2.80 15.44
CA ASP A 36 17.96 4.10 15.40
C ASP A 36 17.19 5.19 14.66
N GLY A 37 15.97 4.88 14.19
CA GLY A 37 15.12 5.80 13.43
C GLY A 37 15.36 5.79 11.93
N SER A 38 16.36 5.05 11.44
CA SER A 38 16.61 4.96 10.01
C SER A 38 15.59 4.06 9.31
N PRO A 39 15.29 4.31 8.03
CA PRO A 39 14.34 3.48 7.30
C PRO A 39 14.92 2.12 6.91
N ARG A 40 14.07 1.10 6.89
CA ARG A 40 14.38 -0.23 6.36
C ARG A 40 13.43 -0.53 5.22
N ILE A 41 13.93 -1.10 4.15
CA ILE A 41 13.13 -1.65 3.06
C ILE A 41 13.32 -3.17 3.04
N SER A 42 12.19 -3.90 2.90
CA SER A 42 12.19 -5.36 2.85
C SER A 42 11.20 -5.83 1.80
N GLY A 43 11.44 -7.01 1.23
CA GLY A 43 10.44 -7.70 0.43
C GLY A 43 9.34 -8.27 1.33
N ILE A 44 8.10 -8.28 0.85
CA ILE A 44 6.94 -8.77 1.59
C ILE A 44 5.90 -9.34 0.64
N GLU A 45 5.13 -10.31 1.09
CA GLU A 45 3.92 -10.74 0.43
C GLU A 45 2.73 -10.20 1.21
N VAL A 46 1.77 -9.58 0.51
CA VAL A 46 0.56 -9.06 1.13
C VAL A 46 -0.63 -9.95 0.82
N GLU A 47 -1.61 -9.96 1.71
CA GLU A 47 -2.85 -10.69 1.53
C GLU A 47 -4.03 -9.80 1.89
N PHE A 48 -4.98 -9.68 0.97
CA PHE A 48 -6.25 -9.01 1.22
C PHE A 48 -7.28 -10.09 1.55
N ALA A 49 -7.68 -10.19 2.79
CA ALA A 49 -8.63 -11.20 3.26
C ALA A 49 -9.36 -10.72 4.51
N ASN A 50 -10.56 -11.21 4.74
CA ASN A 50 -11.35 -10.91 5.94
C ASN A 50 -11.55 -9.40 6.19
N GLY A 51 -11.54 -8.59 5.13
CA GLY A 51 -11.65 -7.14 5.25
C GLY A 51 -10.37 -6.46 5.75
N GLU A 52 -9.25 -7.18 5.77
CA GLU A 52 -7.96 -6.69 6.24
C GLU A 52 -6.92 -6.73 5.13
N LEU A 53 -5.91 -5.89 5.27
CA LEU A 53 -4.64 -6.05 4.59
C LEU A 53 -3.69 -6.70 5.57
N TYR A 54 -3.23 -7.92 5.25
CA TYR A 54 -2.30 -8.66 6.09
C TYR A 54 -0.90 -8.69 5.50
N LEU A 55 0.08 -8.69 6.39
CA LEU A 55 1.49 -8.89 6.07
C LEU A 55 1.96 -10.15 6.80
N GLY A 56 2.41 -11.15 6.02
CA GLY A 56 3.00 -12.37 6.58
C GLY A 56 4.49 -12.19 6.79
N MET A 57 4.99 -12.56 7.97
CA MET A 57 6.37 -12.38 8.37
C MET A 57 7.05 -13.71 8.64
N MET A 58 8.32 -13.81 8.26
CA MET A 58 9.15 -14.93 8.74
C MET A 58 9.36 -14.77 10.25
N PRO A 59 9.43 -15.88 11.01
CA PRO A 59 9.79 -15.81 12.42
C PRO A 59 11.14 -15.09 12.59
N ASP A 60 11.26 -14.29 13.64
CA ASP A 60 12.48 -13.56 13.99
C ASP A 60 12.98 -12.58 12.91
N SER A 61 12.11 -12.17 11.99
CA SER A 61 12.50 -11.18 10.98
C SER A 61 12.69 -9.80 11.63
N ARG A 62 13.67 -9.05 11.11
CA ARG A 62 13.98 -7.70 11.62
C ARG A 62 12.84 -6.73 11.38
N LYS A 63 12.11 -6.86 10.26
CA LYS A 63 10.93 -6.02 9.99
C LYS A 63 9.83 -6.24 11.03
N LEU A 64 9.67 -7.45 11.53
CA LEU A 64 8.70 -7.73 12.59
C LEU A 64 9.12 -7.08 13.90
N ASP A 65 10.41 -7.16 14.24
CA ASP A 65 10.96 -6.47 15.42
C ASP A 65 10.77 -4.96 15.30
N ASP A 66 11.03 -4.39 14.10
CA ASP A 66 10.79 -2.98 13.85
C ASP A 66 9.35 -2.60 14.15
N LEU A 67 8.39 -3.35 13.60
CA LEU A 67 6.96 -3.05 13.75
C LEU A 67 6.43 -3.20 15.17
N ARG A 68 7.02 -4.10 15.95
CA ARG A 68 6.68 -4.25 17.36
C ARG A 68 7.20 -3.09 18.20
N ARG A 69 8.30 -2.48 17.79
CA ARG A 69 8.89 -1.32 18.48
C ARG A 69 8.26 -0.01 17.99
N ASP A 70 8.07 0.14 16.67
CA ASP A 70 7.48 1.31 16.04
C ASP A 70 6.51 0.82 14.96
N PRO A 71 5.19 0.95 15.17
CA PRO A 71 4.22 0.34 14.29
C PRO A 71 4.04 1.03 12.93
N ARG A 72 4.71 2.15 12.68
CA ARG A 72 4.58 2.87 11.41
C ARG A 72 5.15 2.04 10.26
N LEU A 73 4.40 1.96 9.18
CA LEU A 73 4.81 1.24 7.98
C LEU A 73 4.26 1.89 6.71
N ALA A 74 4.89 1.55 5.60
CA ALA A 74 4.34 1.80 4.28
C ALA A 74 4.66 0.61 3.39
N VAL A 75 3.75 0.26 2.50
CA VAL A 75 3.94 -0.83 1.54
C VAL A 75 3.67 -0.30 0.13
N HIS A 76 4.56 -0.65 -0.81
CA HIS A 76 4.47 -0.24 -2.20
C HIS A 76 4.21 -1.46 -3.07
N SER A 77 3.28 -1.30 -4.03
CA SER A 77 2.99 -2.34 -5.01
C SER A 77 4.20 -2.65 -5.88
N PRO A 78 4.23 -3.81 -6.55
CA PRO A 78 5.19 -4.03 -7.62
C PRO A 78 5.02 -2.94 -8.69
N THR A 79 6.09 -2.66 -9.42
CA THR A 79 6.09 -1.65 -10.47
C THR A 79 6.16 -2.31 -11.85
N GLU A 80 5.55 -1.64 -12.82
CA GLU A 80 5.63 -2.01 -14.23
C GLU A 80 6.06 -0.80 -15.04
N ASP A 81 6.88 -1.02 -16.04
CA ASP A 81 7.22 0.04 -16.98
C ASP A 81 5.98 0.38 -17.83
N PRO A 82 5.80 1.66 -18.19
CA PRO A 82 4.71 2.02 -19.10
C PRO A 82 4.84 1.28 -20.43
N PRO A 83 3.73 0.76 -21.00
CA PRO A 83 3.75 0.20 -22.34
C PRO A 83 3.94 1.29 -23.40
N ASP A 84 4.08 0.90 -24.68
CA ASP A 84 4.24 1.86 -25.78
C ASP A 84 3.12 2.90 -25.81
N GLN A 85 1.90 2.47 -25.55
CA GLN A 85 0.79 3.40 -25.30
C GLN A 85 0.78 3.78 -23.82
N ALA A 86 1.41 4.89 -23.48
CA ALA A 86 1.58 5.32 -22.09
C ALA A 86 0.25 5.39 -21.33
N ALA A 87 -0.84 5.78 -21.96
CA ALA A 87 -2.16 5.85 -21.33
C ALA A 87 -2.66 4.48 -20.84
N ALA A 88 -2.13 3.38 -21.38
CA ALA A 88 -2.47 2.01 -20.94
C ALA A 88 -1.70 1.57 -19.69
N TRP A 89 -0.76 2.37 -19.22
CA TRP A 89 -0.06 2.10 -17.96
C TRP A 89 -1.05 2.20 -16.80
N ARG A 90 -1.16 1.12 -16.05
CA ARG A 90 -2.14 1.04 -14.99
C ARG A 90 -1.72 1.73 -13.70
N GLY A 91 -0.43 2.07 -13.58
CA GLY A 91 0.07 2.80 -12.44
C GLY A 91 0.65 1.95 -11.34
N GLU A 92 0.73 2.56 -10.18
CA GLU A 92 1.28 1.95 -8.97
C GLU A 92 0.50 2.43 -7.76
N ALA A 93 0.56 1.66 -6.67
CA ALA A 93 -0.16 1.97 -5.46
C ALA A 93 0.76 1.87 -4.25
N LYS A 94 0.45 2.64 -3.22
CA LYS A 94 1.10 2.52 -1.91
C LYS A 94 0.07 2.73 -0.81
N ILE A 95 0.33 2.07 0.31
CA ILE A 95 -0.52 2.12 1.50
C ILE A 95 0.39 2.38 2.68
N ALA A 96 0.05 3.38 3.49
CA ALA A 96 0.72 3.65 4.75
C ALA A 96 -0.25 3.39 5.91
N GLY A 97 0.30 3.03 7.04
CA GLY A 97 -0.50 2.76 8.21
C GLY A 97 0.33 2.34 9.41
N ARG A 98 -0.36 1.68 10.32
CA ARG A 98 0.24 1.19 11.58
C ARG A 98 -0.01 -0.31 11.71
N ALA A 99 1.00 -1.01 12.19
CA ALA A 99 0.93 -2.45 12.41
C ALA A 99 0.04 -2.79 13.61
N VAL A 100 -0.81 -3.80 13.43
CA VAL A 100 -1.62 -4.39 14.50
C VAL A 100 -1.37 -5.88 14.50
N GLU A 101 -1.02 -6.46 15.65
CA GLU A 101 -0.80 -7.90 15.75
C GLU A 101 -2.07 -8.66 15.34
N ALA A 102 -1.93 -9.65 14.48
CA ALA A 102 -3.06 -10.37 13.88
C ALA A 102 -2.86 -11.90 13.89
N GLY A 103 -2.01 -12.39 14.78
CA GLY A 103 -1.69 -13.80 14.90
C GLY A 103 -0.18 -14.03 14.89
N THR A 104 0.23 -15.28 14.85
CA THR A 104 1.65 -15.65 14.87
C THR A 104 2.34 -15.14 13.62
N ASN A 105 3.31 -14.24 13.79
CA ASN A 105 4.08 -13.65 12.68
C ASN A 105 3.21 -13.02 11.60
N ARG A 106 2.06 -12.50 11.98
CA ARG A 106 1.10 -11.89 11.05
C ARG A 106 0.68 -10.53 11.57
N ILE A 107 0.70 -9.55 10.68
CA ILE A 107 0.35 -8.16 10.99
C ILE A 107 -0.84 -7.76 10.13
N ALA A 108 -1.84 -7.12 10.72
CA ALA A 108 -2.87 -6.38 9.97
C ALA A 108 -2.48 -4.91 9.93
N VAL A 109 -2.92 -4.20 8.90
CA VAL A 109 -2.62 -2.78 8.74
C VAL A 109 -3.83 -1.92 9.09
N ASP A 110 -3.66 -1.05 10.08
CA ASP A 110 -4.55 0.06 10.35
C ASP A 110 -4.17 1.19 9.39
N ILE A 111 -5.00 1.45 8.40
CA ILE A 111 -4.66 2.28 7.25
C ILE A 111 -4.78 3.77 7.58
N THR A 112 -3.72 4.53 7.28
CA THR A 112 -3.71 6.00 7.42
C THR A 112 -3.66 6.73 6.09
N GLU A 113 -3.22 6.06 5.01
CA GLU A 113 -3.15 6.66 3.69
C GLU A 113 -3.16 5.59 2.61
N VAL A 114 -3.89 5.84 1.53
CA VAL A 114 -3.83 5.04 0.30
C VAL A 114 -3.57 5.99 -0.86
N VAL A 115 -2.61 5.65 -1.71
CA VAL A 115 -2.27 6.46 -2.89
C VAL A 115 -2.25 5.58 -4.12
N LEU A 116 -2.91 6.05 -5.18
CA LEU A 116 -2.89 5.42 -6.50
C LEU A 116 -2.35 6.45 -7.49
N THR A 117 -1.27 6.10 -8.19
CA THR A 117 -0.63 6.95 -9.18
C THR A 117 -0.78 6.30 -10.56
N HIS A 118 -1.31 7.05 -11.53
CA HIS A 118 -1.51 6.57 -12.89
C HIS A 118 -1.43 7.75 -13.86
N LEU A 119 -1.61 7.48 -15.14
CA LEU A 119 -1.68 8.56 -16.14
C LEU A 119 -3.14 8.93 -16.41
N ASN A 120 -3.35 10.16 -16.91
CA ASN A 120 -4.67 10.59 -17.39
C ASN A 120 -5.02 9.86 -18.71
N GLN A 121 -6.24 10.05 -19.21
CA GLN A 121 -6.68 9.37 -20.43
C GLN A 121 -5.81 9.70 -21.65
N ALA A 122 -5.30 10.94 -21.74
CA ALA A 122 -4.41 11.34 -22.82
C ALA A 122 -3.00 10.77 -22.69
N GLY A 123 -2.63 10.25 -21.52
CA GLY A 123 -1.31 9.67 -21.28
C GLY A 123 -0.18 10.71 -21.15
N ASN A 124 -0.51 11.98 -20.89
CA ASN A 124 0.48 13.06 -20.86
C ASN A 124 0.59 13.75 -19.49
N ARG A 125 -0.20 13.38 -18.51
CA ARG A 125 -0.14 13.92 -17.15
C ARG A 125 -0.22 12.82 -16.12
N LEU A 126 0.53 13.00 -15.04
CA LEU A 126 0.48 12.10 -13.90
C LEU A 126 -0.71 12.45 -13.01
N VAL A 127 -1.51 11.45 -12.68
CA VAL A 127 -2.64 11.60 -11.75
C VAL A 127 -2.26 10.93 -10.45
N VAL A 128 -2.40 11.65 -9.34
CA VAL A 128 -2.17 11.13 -7.99
C VAL A 128 -3.50 11.20 -7.24
N GLU A 129 -4.07 10.04 -6.94
CA GLU A 129 -5.26 9.92 -6.12
C GLU A 129 -4.83 9.50 -4.72
N SER A 130 -5.31 10.19 -3.70
CA SER A 130 -4.97 9.87 -2.31
C SER A 130 -6.24 9.81 -1.47
N TRP A 131 -6.23 8.95 -0.48
CA TRP A 131 -7.31 8.82 0.48
C TRP A 131 -6.74 8.76 1.89
N HIS A 132 -7.39 9.52 2.78
CA HIS A 132 -7.06 9.53 4.20
C HIS A 132 -8.36 9.41 4.99
N PRO A 133 -8.38 8.65 6.09
CA PRO A 133 -9.56 8.58 6.95
C PRO A 133 -10.00 9.98 7.39
N GLY A 134 -11.29 10.26 7.28
CA GLY A 134 -11.87 11.55 7.68
C GLY A 134 -11.75 12.66 6.64
N ARG A 135 -10.84 12.56 5.68
CA ARG A 135 -10.69 13.57 4.60
C ARG A 135 -11.22 13.10 3.25
N GLY A 136 -11.34 11.79 3.07
CA GLY A 136 -11.80 11.21 1.82
C GLY A 136 -10.76 11.26 0.70
N ARG A 137 -11.24 11.09 -0.53
CA ARG A 137 -10.39 11.00 -1.72
C ARG A 137 -10.09 12.38 -2.29
N GLN A 138 -8.83 12.59 -2.65
CA GLN A 138 -8.34 13.78 -3.36
C GLN A 138 -7.66 13.34 -4.64
N ARG A 139 -7.74 14.19 -5.68
CA ARG A 139 -7.14 13.92 -6.99
C ARG A 139 -6.31 15.11 -7.41
N LEU A 140 -5.06 14.87 -7.79
CA LEU A 140 -4.13 15.89 -8.27
C LEU A 140 -3.54 15.46 -9.59
N GLU A 141 -3.49 16.34 -10.58
CA GLU A 141 -2.78 16.11 -11.82
C GLU A 141 -1.49 16.93 -11.87
N ARG A 142 -0.43 16.30 -12.36
CA ARG A 142 0.90 16.90 -12.50
C ARG A 142 1.44 16.72 -13.93
N GLU A 143 2.25 17.69 -14.38
CA GLU A 143 3.02 17.58 -15.62
C GLU A 143 4.23 16.66 -15.45
#